data_a7a17ccc150d44f12a1610d6928036dc
#
_entry.id   a7a17ccc150d44f12a1610d6928036dc
#
_cell.length_a   1.000
_cell.length_b   1.000
_cell.length_c   1.000
_cell.angle_alpha   90.00
_cell.angle_beta   90.00
_cell.angle_gamma   90.00
#
_symmetry.space_group_name_H-M   'P 1'
#
loop_
_entity.id
_entity.type
_entity.pdbx_description
1 polymer ?
#
loop_
_entity_poly.entity_id
_entity_poly.type
_entity_poly.pdbx_seq_one_letter_code
_entity_poly.pdbx_strand_id
1 'polypeptide(L)'
;MNRTLLTALLGAALCAPATAQHSDFALKSDFEDQYRQISARLDSASTTEEIDSLKEEIERLASDYAPHEEFLDRALYPLTFSESITKLRSLQVLTYDRVYLIRTQGVKLSELEARITSLTTRLDSLTAQRDQLFGELQESRKSLSALREAVRRLTANLTAKDRLIFAIVDSIFLPYGKDLSQVADVQKEAIGQRLERSNVITRVYEIAADNVKFLDATQLQGRDYGNLIEQYEAFNGRWAGLKQKMTDVAAAGASIPAESAEKGTSKAAVVRRGVKELRDAPETAAAQAAHVDSALVEWHAKLIAGFWGGLQKEFSQAGISVAPFSDGPSFSASIRQEVASLAASKQDPQPFVDALWKQRIDRDWREGLSKDAMLGRAEYAALDKLVSELSRDTIDTTFVAYIAGILVIIGVIWFFVFRTKKRPDQPVPAA
;
A
#
# COMPACT_ATOMS: atom_id res chain seq x y z
N MET A 1 -50.74 -63.89 5.86
CA MET A 1 -51.66 -64.82 5.16
C MET A 1 -50.85 -65.72 4.28
N ASN A 2 -50.69 -66.89 4.79
CA ASN A 2 -51.10 -68.17 4.24
C ASN A 2 -50.21 -68.70 3.12
N ARG A 3 -49.45 -69.71 3.51
CA ARG A 3 -49.69 -71.15 3.20
C ARG A 3 -49.09 -71.51 1.84
N THR A 4 -48.30 -72.50 1.67
CA THR A 4 -48.20 -73.92 2.09
C THR A 4 -46.83 -74.43 1.71
N LEU A 5 -46.00 -74.97 2.47
CA LEU A 5 -45.92 -76.35 3.12
C LEU A 5 -46.29 -77.51 2.18
N LEU A 6 -45.29 -78.32 2.10
CA LEU A 6 -45.32 -79.78 1.92
C LEU A 6 -45.16 -80.30 0.50
N THR A 7 -44.24 -81.01 0.32
CA THR A 7 -43.97 -82.54 0.21
C THR A 7 -42.86 -82.74 -0.80
N ALA A 8 -42.00 -83.56 -0.79
CA ALA A 8 -41.74 -84.77 -0.01
C ALA A 8 -40.31 -85.30 -0.35
N LEU A 9 -39.65 -85.71 0.59
CA LEU A 9 -38.84 -86.96 0.76
C LEU A 9 -39.02 -87.98 -0.36
N LEU A 10 -37.92 -88.46 -0.77
CA LEU A 10 -37.51 -89.83 -1.20
C LEU A 10 -36.74 -89.84 -2.53
N GLY A 11 -35.51 -90.12 -2.44
CA GLY A 11 -34.62 -90.38 -3.57
C GLY A 11 -33.17 -90.48 -3.14
N ALA A 12 -32.89 -91.11 -1.99
CA ALA A 12 -31.53 -91.58 -1.72
C ALA A 12 -31.22 -92.70 -2.73
N ALA A 13 -30.69 -92.32 -3.86
CA ALA A 13 -30.03 -93.23 -4.76
C ALA A 13 -28.53 -93.00 -4.62
N LEU A 14 -27.85 -93.93 -4.11
CA LEU A 14 -26.41 -94.14 -4.15
C LEU A 14 -25.87 -93.74 -5.54
N CYS A 15 -25.34 -92.57 -5.67
CA CYS A 15 -24.28 -92.31 -6.63
C CYS A 15 -22.96 -92.37 -5.86
N ALA A 16 -22.35 -93.56 -5.89
CA ALA A 16 -20.92 -93.66 -5.69
C ALA A 16 -20.27 -92.55 -6.58
N PRO A 17 -19.29 -91.82 -6.09
CA PRO A 17 -18.50 -91.01 -6.94
C PRO A 17 -17.85 -91.95 -7.97
N ALA A 18 -18.37 -91.91 -9.20
CA ALA A 18 -17.58 -92.37 -10.30
C ALA A 18 -16.36 -91.51 -10.32
N THR A 19 -15.28 -91.98 -9.76
CA THR A 19 -13.93 -91.54 -10.04
C THR A 19 -13.78 -91.69 -11.54
N ALA A 20 -14.25 -90.63 -12.31
CA ALA A 20 -13.95 -90.53 -13.69
C ALA A 20 -12.41 -90.53 -13.75
N GLN A 21 -11.85 -91.63 -14.25
CA GLN A 21 -10.48 -91.67 -14.71
C GLN A 21 -10.40 -90.66 -15.84
N HIS A 22 -10.07 -89.37 -15.53
CA HIS A 22 -9.70 -88.41 -16.55
C HIS A 22 -8.54 -89.06 -17.30
N SER A 23 -8.71 -89.24 -18.60
CA SER A 23 -7.60 -89.66 -19.43
C SER A 23 -6.47 -88.64 -19.26
N ASP A 24 -5.24 -89.06 -19.20
CA ASP A 24 -4.04 -88.23 -19.05
C ASP A 24 -4.08 -87.07 -20.00
N PHE A 25 -4.64 -87.22 -21.18
CA PHE A 25 -4.81 -86.15 -22.16
C PHE A 25 -5.86 -85.09 -21.73
N ALA A 26 -6.98 -85.50 -21.16
CA ALA A 26 -8.03 -84.61 -20.67
C ALA A 26 -7.48 -83.75 -19.49
N LEU A 27 -6.75 -84.34 -18.58
CA LEU A 27 -6.12 -83.67 -17.42
C LEU A 27 -5.14 -82.62 -17.86
N LYS A 28 -4.29 -82.92 -18.85
CA LYS A 28 -3.36 -81.91 -19.44
C LYS A 28 -4.14 -80.75 -20.12
N SER A 29 -5.12 -81.10 -20.94
CA SER A 29 -5.91 -80.10 -21.68
C SER A 29 -6.66 -79.20 -20.74
N ASP A 30 -7.29 -79.68 -19.70
CA ASP A 30 -7.99 -78.88 -18.67
C ASP A 30 -7.06 -77.98 -17.92
N PHE A 31 -5.88 -78.41 -17.55
CA PHE A 31 -4.86 -77.58 -16.90
C PHE A 31 -4.40 -76.45 -17.84
N GLU A 32 -4.07 -76.78 -19.11
CA GLU A 32 -3.63 -75.79 -20.08
C GLU A 32 -4.74 -74.70 -20.40
N ASP A 33 -6.00 -75.14 -20.47
CA ASP A 33 -7.11 -74.23 -20.71
C ASP A 33 -7.36 -73.31 -19.52
N GLN A 34 -7.32 -73.83 -18.28
CA GLN A 34 -7.44 -73.03 -17.07
C GLN A 34 -6.24 -72.07 -16.94
N TYR A 35 -5.02 -72.55 -17.20
CA TYR A 35 -3.83 -71.70 -17.22
C TYR A 35 -3.93 -70.56 -18.20
N ARG A 36 -4.36 -70.82 -19.46
CA ARG A 36 -4.56 -69.80 -20.51
C ARG A 36 -5.65 -68.82 -20.12
N GLN A 37 -6.73 -69.29 -19.55
CA GLN A 37 -7.85 -68.46 -19.13
C GLN A 37 -7.43 -67.55 -18.00
N ILE A 38 -6.74 -68.02 -16.97
CA ILE A 38 -6.24 -67.20 -15.89
C ILE A 38 -5.19 -66.20 -16.40
N SER A 39 -4.25 -66.63 -17.26
CA SER A 39 -3.26 -65.76 -17.85
C SER A 39 -3.88 -64.61 -18.67
N ALA A 40 -4.87 -64.93 -19.53
CA ALA A 40 -5.55 -63.92 -20.33
C ALA A 40 -6.37 -62.93 -19.49
N ARG A 41 -6.98 -63.40 -18.40
CA ARG A 41 -7.68 -62.55 -17.43
C ARG A 41 -6.72 -61.66 -16.64
N LEU A 42 -5.54 -62.16 -16.26
CA LEU A 42 -4.51 -61.33 -15.64
C LEU A 42 -4.03 -60.23 -16.58
N ASP A 43 -3.81 -60.55 -17.85
CA ASP A 43 -3.36 -59.53 -18.83
C ASP A 43 -4.39 -58.44 -19.03
N SER A 44 -5.68 -58.74 -18.94
CA SER A 44 -6.80 -57.82 -19.11
C SER A 44 -7.30 -57.18 -17.80
N ALA A 45 -6.85 -57.64 -16.64
CA ALA A 45 -7.29 -57.14 -15.34
C ALA A 45 -7.00 -55.65 -15.16
N SER A 46 -8.02 -54.91 -14.73
CA SER A 46 -8.02 -53.45 -14.56
C SER A 46 -8.20 -52.99 -13.11
N THR A 47 -8.58 -53.91 -12.21
CA THR A 47 -8.82 -53.60 -10.80
C THR A 47 -8.04 -54.53 -9.88
N THR A 48 -7.69 -54.08 -8.70
CA THR A 48 -7.00 -54.84 -7.65
C THR A 48 -7.86 -55.99 -7.17
N GLU A 49 -9.16 -55.79 -7.09
CA GLU A 49 -10.16 -56.79 -6.67
C GLU A 49 -10.26 -57.98 -7.65
N GLU A 50 -10.17 -57.71 -8.95
CA GLU A 50 -10.08 -58.75 -10.00
C GLU A 50 -8.79 -59.58 -9.84
N ILE A 51 -7.66 -58.91 -9.58
CA ILE A 51 -6.36 -59.58 -9.43
C ILE A 51 -6.32 -60.42 -8.15
N ASP A 52 -6.92 -59.95 -7.06
CA ASP A 52 -7.03 -60.72 -5.81
C ASP A 52 -7.92 -61.98 -6.01
N SER A 53 -9.02 -61.89 -6.76
CA SER A 53 -9.83 -63.04 -7.13
C SER A 53 -9.05 -64.05 -7.99
N LEU A 54 -8.26 -63.53 -8.96
CA LEU A 54 -7.41 -64.38 -9.80
C LEU A 54 -6.28 -65.05 -9.01
N LYS A 55 -5.77 -64.43 -7.95
CA LYS A 55 -4.81 -65.03 -7.02
C LYS A 55 -5.41 -66.26 -6.35
N GLU A 56 -6.66 -66.17 -5.88
CA GLU A 56 -7.35 -67.34 -5.30
C GLU A 56 -7.58 -68.43 -6.32
N GLU A 57 -7.86 -68.09 -7.58
CA GLU A 57 -7.99 -69.04 -8.68
C GLU A 57 -6.65 -69.72 -8.99
N ILE A 58 -5.53 -69.00 -8.98
CA ILE A 58 -4.17 -69.59 -9.14
C ILE A 58 -3.86 -70.61 -8.02
N GLU A 59 -4.19 -70.21 -6.76
CA GLU A 59 -3.94 -71.11 -5.63
C GLU A 59 -4.84 -72.38 -5.67
N ARG A 60 -6.10 -72.24 -6.14
CA ARG A 60 -6.97 -73.37 -6.41
C ARG A 60 -6.41 -74.26 -7.52
N LEU A 61 -6.02 -73.65 -8.67
CA LEU A 61 -5.37 -74.40 -9.75
C LEU A 61 -4.15 -75.18 -9.27
N ALA A 62 -3.30 -74.48 -8.47
CA ALA A 62 -2.12 -75.12 -7.91
C ALA A 62 -2.47 -76.30 -6.97
N SER A 63 -3.49 -76.17 -6.11
CA SER A 63 -3.94 -77.16 -5.17
C SER A 63 -4.60 -78.39 -5.86
N ASP A 64 -5.49 -78.10 -6.85
CA ASP A 64 -6.26 -79.16 -7.52
C ASP A 64 -5.39 -80.02 -8.39
N TYR A 65 -4.33 -79.50 -8.98
CA TYR A 65 -3.43 -80.29 -9.84
C TYR A 65 -2.12 -80.69 -9.17
N ALA A 66 -1.85 -80.33 -7.91
CA ALA A 66 -0.68 -80.80 -7.16
C ALA A 66 -0.55 -82.32 -7.10
N PRO A 67 -1.66 -83.12 -6.91
CA PRO A 67 -1.56 -84.60 -6.92
C PRO A 67 -1.06 -85.17 -8.25
N HIS A 68 -1.09 -84.43 -9.33
CA HIS A 68 -0.76 -84.84 -10.70
C HIS A 68 0.55 -84.19 -11.21
N GLU A 69 1.33 -83.55 -10.34
CA GLU A 69 2.55 -82.81 -10.65
C GLU A 69 3.54 -83.63 -11.47
N GLU A 70 3.85 -84.86 -11.06
CA GLU A 70 4.81 -85.73 -11.75
C GLU A 70 4.40 -86.04 -13.20
N PHE A 71 3.12 -86.19 -13.47
CA PHE A 71 2.59 -86.37 -14.79
C PHE A 71 2.65 -85.09 -15.62
N LEU A 72 2.22 -83.95 -15.04
CA LEU A 72 2.18 -82.67 -15.72
C LEU A 72 3.60 -82.16 -16.02
N ASP A 73 4.58 -82.40 -15.20
CA ASP A 73 5.98 -82.07 -15.47
C ASP A 73 6.52 -82.75 -16.75
N ARG A 74 6.09 -83.98 -17.01
CA ARG A 74 6.46 -84.68 -18.24
C ARG A 74 5.65 -84.24 -19.46
N ALA A 75 4.41 -83.84 -19.23
CA ALA A 75 3.47 -83.51 -20.30
C ALA A 75 3.51 -82.04 -20.78
N LEU A 76 3.98 -81.07 -19.95
CA LEU A 76 3.96 -79.64 -20.23
C LEU A 76 5.26 -79.09 -20.85
N TYR A 77 6.12 -79.94 -21.35
CA TYR A 77 7.37 -79.45 -21.95
C TYR A 77 7.18 -78.25 -22.91
N PRO A 78 7.99 -77.19 -22.81
CA PRO A 78 9.26 -77.07 -22.07
C PRO A 78 9.14 -76.59 -20.59
N LEU A 79 7.96 -76.24 -20.09
CA LEU A 79 7.73 -75.75 -18.74
C LEU A 79 7.31 -76.94 -17.84
N THR A 80 7.67 -76.95 -16.58
CA THR A 80 7.13 -77.87 -15.55
C THR A 80 5.83 -77.27 -14.96
N PHE A 81 5.05 -78.10 -14.24
CA PHE A 81 3.88 -77.64 -13.49
C PHE A 81 4.23 -76.47 -12.52
N SER A 82 5.28 -76.77 -11.70
CA SER A 82 5.75 -75.77 -10.73
C SER A 82 6.19 -74.40 -11.37
N GLU A 83 6.91 -74.51 -12.51
CA GLU A 83 7.28 -73.30 -13.28
C GLU A 83 6.06 -72.54 -13.86
N SER A 84 5.05 -73.26 -14.33
CA SER A 84 3.80 -72.69 -14.86
C SER A 84 3.02 -71.96 -13.78
N ILE A 85 2.87 -72.52 -12.59
CA ILE A 85 2.24 -71.89 -11.44
C ILE A 85 3.08 -70.67 -10.98
N THR A 86 4.40 -70.81 -10.91
CA THR A 86 5.30 -69.74 -10.56
C THR A 86 5.18 -68.56 -11.55
N LYS A 87 5.03 -68.85 -12.85
CA LYS A 87 4.82 -67.84 -13.91
C LYS A 87 3.51 -67.11 -13.74
N LEU A 88 2.38 -67.80 -13.42
CA LEU A 88 1.11 -67.16 -13.13
C LEU A 88 1.19 -66.24 -11.91
N ARG A 89 1.83 -66.68 -10.82
CA ARG A 89 2.06 -65.84 -9.62
C ARG A 89 2.89 -64.63 -9.93
N SER A 90 3.96 -64.80 -10.74
CA SER A 90 4.78 -63.66 -11.17
C SER A 90 4.00 -62.69 -12.02
N LEU A 91 3.18 -63.15 -12.94
CA LEU A 91 2.30 -62.35 -13.78
C LEU A 91 1.26 -61.62 -12.92
N GLN A 92 0.68 -62.29 -11.91
CA GLN A 92 -0.25 -61.68 -10.96
C GLN A 92 0.39 -60.50 -10.20
N VAL A 93 1.60 -60.66 -9.66
CA VAL A 93 2.33 -59.61 -8.95
C VAL A 93 2.61 -58.43 -9.90
N LEU A 94 3.14 -58.70 -11.09
CA LEU A 94 3.41 -57.66 -12.08
C LEU A 94 2.16 -56.86 -12.49
N THR A 95 1.03 -57.58 -12.66
CA THR A 95 -0.25 -56.95 -13.00
C THR A 95 -0.79 -56.13 -11.85
N TYR A 96 -0.66 -56.63 -10.61
CA TYR A 96 -1.02 -55.87 -9.40
C TYR A 96 -0.23 -54.57 -9.30
N ASP A 97 1.09 -54.62 -9.43
CA ASP A 97 1.95 -53.45 -9.39
C ASP A 97 1.60 -52.45 -10.50
N ARG A 98 1.32 -52.93 -11.70
CA ARG A 98 0.89 -52.11 -12.82
C ARG A 98 -0.42 -51.37 -12.52
N VAL A 99 -1.46 -52.09 -12.08
CA VAL A 99 -2.78 -51.52 -11.76
C VAL A 99 -2.69 -50.54 -10.59
N TYR A 100 -1.94 -50.91 -9.54
CA TYR A 100 -1.71 -50.06 -8.39
C TYR A 100 -1.00 -48.74 -8.78
N LEU A 101 0.03 -48.82 -9.62
CA LEU A 101 0.75 -47.63 -10.11
C LEU A 101 -0.16 -46.73 -10.92
N ILE A 102 -0.95 -47.29 -11.86
CA ILE A 102 -1.90 -46.52 -12.68
C ILE A 102 -2.93 -45.82 -11.80
N ARG A 103 -3.50 -46.53 -10.80
CA ARG A 103 -4.47 -45.93 -9.87
C ARG A 103 -3.86 -44.81 -9.04
N THR A 104 -2.67 -45.00 -8.53
CA THR A 104 -1.96 -43.97 -7.73
C THR A 104 -1.60 -42.75 -8.56
N GLN A 105 -1.14 -42.96 -9.79
CA GLN A 105 -0.87 -41.86 -10.72
C GLN A 105 -2.15 -41.11 -11.13
N GLY A 106 -3.25 -41.83 -11.34
CA GLY A 106 -4.56 -41.22 -11.65
C GLY A 106 -5.06 -40.31 -10.54
N VAL A 107 -4.94 -40.75 -9.28
CA VAL A 107 -5.29 -39.89 -8.13
C VAL A 107 -4.41 -38.65 -8.06
N LYS A 108 -3.10 -38.78 -8.26
CA LYS A 108 -2.19 -37.62 -8.29
C LYS A 108 -2.49 -36.64 -9.43
N LEU A 109 -2.83 -37.17 -10.62
CA LEU A 109 -3.22 -36.32 -11.74
C LEU A 109 -4.49 -35.53 -11.44
N SER A 110 -5.52 -36.18 -10.90
CA SER A 110 -6.77 -35.52 -10.49
C SER A 110 -6.52 -34.44 -9.42
N GLU A 111 -5.64 -34.71 -8.44
CA GLU A 111 -5.26 -33.70 -7.44
C GLU A 111 -4.54 -32.51 -8.08
N LEU A 112 -3.61 -32.76 -9.01
CA LEU A 112 -2.89 -31.70 -9.71
C LEU A 112 -3.83 -30.87 -10.59
N GLU A 113 -4.77 -31.51 -11.30
CA GLU A 113 -5.79 -30.80 -12.09
C GLU A 113 -6.66 -29.90 -11.21
N ALA A 114 -7.10 -30.41 -10.05
CA ALA A 114 -7.85 -29.61 -9.09
C ALA A 114 -7.05 -28.40 -8.58
N ARG A 115 -5.74 -28.60 -8.29
CA ARG A 115 -4.84 -27.49 -7.89
C ARG A 115 -4.66 -26.49 -9.02
N ILE A 116 -4.44 -26.93 -10.24
CA ILE A 116 -4.31 -26.02 -11.42
C ILE A 116 -5.58 -25.19 -11.56
N THR A 117 -6.76 -25.82 -11.51
CA THR A 117 -8.05 -25.12 -11.60
C THR A 117 -8.20 -24.08 -10.48
N SER A 118 -7.87 -24.44 -9.23
CA SER A 118 -7.90 -23.54 -8.10
C SER A 118 -6.94 -22.34 -8.27
N LEU A 119 -5.71 -22.61 -8.70
CA LEU A 119 -4.71 -21.58 -8.94
C LEU A 119 -5.12 -20.63 -10.08
N THR A 120 -5.69 -21.18 -11.18
CA THR A 120 -6.19 -20.38 -12.30
C THR A 120 -7.31 -19.46 -11.83
N THR A 121 -8.28 -19.96 -11.07
CA THR A 121 -9.37 -19.15 -10.50
C THR A 121 -8.85 -18.04 -9.59
N ARG A 122 -7.83 -18.33 -8.76
CA ARG A 122 -7.19 -17.31 -7.92
C ARG A 122 -6.46 -16.27 -8.75
N LEU A 123 -5.78 -16.68 -9.80
CA LEU A 123 -5.06 -15.79 -10.71
C LEU A 123 -6.02 -14.85 -11.44
N ASP A 124 -7.15 -15.35 -11.90
CA ASP A 124 -8.22 -14.55 -12.54
C ASP A 124 -8.80 -13.53 -11.55
N SER A 125 -9.09 -13.97 -10.32
CA SER A 125 -9.57 -13.09 -9.25
C SER A 125 -8.57 -11.97 -8.92
N LEU A 126 -7.28 -12.31 -8.77
CA LEU A 126 -6.22 -11.33 -8.50
C LEU A 126 -6.03 -10.36 -9.69
N THR A 127 -6.16 -10.86 -10.90
CA THR A 127 -6.10 -10.03 -12.11
C THR A 127 -7.25 -9.02 -12.14
N ALA A 128 -8.47 -9.47 -11.85
CA ALA A 128 -9.64 -8.58 -11.76
C ALA A 128 -9.48 -7.51 -10.66
N GLN A 129 -8.97 -7.89 -9.47
CA GLN A 129 -8.68 -6.95 -8.39
C GLN A 129 -7.61 -5.94 -8.78
N ARG A 130 -6.54 -6.39 -9.45
CA ARG A 130 -5.50 -5.49 -9.96
C ARG A 130 -6.07 -4.47 -10.94
N ASP A 131 -6.92 -4.91 -11.88
CA ASP A 131 -7.48 -4.04 -12.90
C ASP A 131 -8.46 -3.03 -12.29
N GLN A 132 -9.25 -3.45 -11.29
CA GLN A 132 -10.09 -2.55 -10.51
C GLN A 132 -9.27 -1.48 -9.78
N LEU A 133 -8.24 -1.90 -9.01
CA LEU A 133 -7.36 -0.98 -8.28
C LEU A 133 -6.62 -0.03 -9.22
N PHE A 134 -6.23 -0.50 -10.39
CA PHE A 134 -5.59 0.35 -11.40
C PHE A 134 -6.57 1.40 -11.94
N GLY A 135 -7.82 1.04 -12.17
CA GLY A 135 -8.90 1.97 -12.53
C GLY A 135 -9.12 3.04 -11.47
N GLU A 136 -9.27 2.64 -10.20
CA GLU A 136 -9.43 3.54 -9.05
C GLU A 136 -8.22 4.48 -8.89
N LEU A 137 -7.00 3.96 -9.09
CA LEU A 137 -5.78 4.77 -9.07
C LEU A 137 -5.76 5.82 -10.19
N GLN A 138 -6.18 5.46 -11.39
CA GLN A 138 -6.26 6.41 -12.51
C GLN A 138 -7.29 7.51 -12.24
N GLU A 139 -8.45 7.15 -11.72
CA GLU A 139 -9.51 8.10 -11.38
C GLU A 139 -9.08 9.04 -10.27
N SER A 140 -8.45 8.51 -9.23
CA SER A 140 -7.85 9.29 -8.15
C SER A 140 -6.78 10.26 -8.66
N ARG A 141 -5.90 9.83 -9.57
CA ARG A 141 -4.88 10.69 -10.20
C ARG A 141 -5.51 11.82 -11.03
N LYS A 142 -6.56 11.54 -11.79
CA LYS A 142 -7.30 12.56 -12.56
C LYS A 142 -7.95 13.58 -11.63
N SER A 143 -8.63 13.12 -10.59
CA SER A 143 -9.25 13.97 -9.57
C SER A 143 -8.21 14.85 -8.88
N LEU A 144 -7.08 14.29 -8.49
CA LEU A 144 -5.97 14.99 -7.85
C LEU A 144 -5.33 16.05 -8.78
N SER A 145 -5.21 15.76 -10.08
CA SER A 145 -4.70 16.72 -11.06
C SER A 145 -5.68 17.88 -11.27
N ALA A 146 -6.99 17.60 -11.32
CA ALA A 146 -8.03 18.61 -11.43
C ALA A 146 -8.07 19.52 -10.19
N LEU A 147 -7.95 18.92 -9.00
CA LEU A 147 -7.88 19.67 -7.75
C LEU A 147 -6.64 20.57 -7.69
N ARG A 148 -5.48 20.07 -8.07
CA ARG A 148 -4.24 20.88 -8.15
C ARG A 148 -4.37 22.05 -9.10
N GLU A 149 -5.00 21.85 -10.24
CA GLU A 149 -5.24 22.94 -11.19
C GLU A 149 -6.24 23.96 -10.63
N ALA A 150 -7.28 23.53 -9.93
CA ALA A 150 -8.22 24.43 -9.25
C ALA A 150 -7.51 25.26 -8.15
N VAL A 151 -6.67 24.62 -7.32
CA VAL A 151 -5.84 25.30 -6.31
C VAL A 151 -4.94 26.33 -6.96
N ARG A 152 -4.23 25.95 -8.03
CA ARG A 152 -3.34 26.87 -8.77
C ARG A 152 -4.10 28.08 -9.31
N ARG A 153 -5.28 27.88 -9.92
CA ARG A 153 -6.12 28.97 -10.45
C ARG A 153 -6.62 29.89 -9.34
N LEU A 154 -7.07 29.32 -8.23
CA LEU A 154 -7.52 30.12 -7.08
C LEU A 154 -6.37 30.91 -6.47
N THR A 155 -5.21 30.31 -6.26
CA THR A 155 -4.02 31.02 -5.76
C THR A 155 -3.59 32.14 -6.71
N ALA A 156 -3.59 31.87 -8.03
CA ALA A 156 -3.27 32.89 -9.01
C ALA A 156 -4.28 34.07 -9.00
N ASN A 157 -5.57 33.77 -8.88
CA ASN A 157 -6.63 34.80 -8.78
C ASN A 157 -6.51 35.63 -7.50
N LEU A 158 -6.22 34.97 -6.35
CA LEU A 158 -5.99 35.67 -5.08
C LEU A 158 -4.76 36.57 -5.17
N THR A 159 -3.66 36.08 -5.72
CA THR A 159 -2.44 36.86 -5.93
C THR A 159 -2.69 38.03 -6.89
N ALA A 160 -3.51 37.86 -7.94
CA ALA A 160 -3.86 38.94 -8.87
C ALA A 160 -4.72 39.99 -8.19
N LYS A 161 -5.73 39.57 -7.40
CA LYS A 161 -6.57 40.52 -6.61
C LYS A 161 -5.72 41.27 -5.60
N ASP A 162 -4.83 40.61 -4.89
CA ASP A 162 -3.89 41.20 -3.94
C ASP A 162 -3.01 42.25 -4.61
N ARG A 163 -2.36 41.91 -5.73
CA ARG A 163 -1.55 42.88 -6.51
C ARG A 163 -2.35 44.09 -6.96
N LEU A 164 -3.57 43.88 -7.45
CA LEU A 164 -4.43 44.96 -7.90
C LEU A 164 -4.77 45.94 -6.76
N ILE A 165 -5.14 45.42 -5.59
CA ILE A 165 -5.49 46.25 -4.43
C ILE A 165 -4.28 47.01 -3.94
N PHE A 166 -3.12 46.38 -3.79
CA PHE A 166 -1.92 47.10 -3.38
C PHE A 166 -1.41 48.08 -4.45
N ALA A 167 -1.61 47.78 -5.74
CA ALA A 167 -1.36 48.77 -6.80
C ALA A 167 -2.27 50.00 -6.68
N ILE A 168 -3.55 49.81 -6.31
CA ILE A 168 -4.46 50.93 -6.02
C ILE A 168 -3.96 51.69 -4.79
N VAL A 169 -3.58 51.01 -3.71
CA VAL A 169 -2.99 51.65 -2.51
C VAL A 169 -1.75 52.45 -2.88
N ASP A 170 -0.80 51.82 -3.59
CA ASP A 170 0.43 52.51 -4.01
C ASP A 170 0.15 53.71 -4.89
N SER A 171 -0.84 53.63 -5.81
CA SER A 171 -1.24 54.75 -6.65
C SER A 171 -1.80 55.95 -5.86
N ILE A 172 -2.46 55.70 -4.73
CA ILE A 172 -2.99 56.72 -3.84
C ILE A 172 -1.84 57.43 -3.11
N PHE A 173 -0.81 56.70 -2.69
CA PHE A 173 0.32 57.25 -1.93
C PHE A 173 1.48 57.74 -2.81
N LEU A 174 1.63 57.22 -4.04
CA LEU A 174 2.74 57.53 -4.95
C LEU A 174 2.99 59.06 -5.13
N PRO A 175 1.96 59.91 -5.28
CA PRO A 175 2.17 61.33 -5.45
C PRO A 175 2.77 62.05 -4.24
N TYR A 176 2.72 61.44 -3.06
CA TYR A 176 3.09 62.02 -1.77
C TYR A 176 4.40 61.50 -1.21
N GLY A 177 5.07 60.57 -1.91
CA GLY A 177 6.34 60.01 -1.47
C GLY A 177 6.19 58.94 -0.38
N LYS A 178 7.35 58.45 0.13
CA LYS A 178 7.37 57.40 1.16
C LYS A 178 7.17 57.94 2.59
N ASP A 179 7.49 59.21 2.80
CA ASP A 179 7.42 59.85 4.11
C ASP A 179 6.23 60.79 4.20
N LEU A 180 5.18 60.34 4.85
CA LEU A 180 3.94 61.13 5.04
C LEU A 180 4.08 62.22 6.11
N SER A 181 5.16 62.22 6.91
CA SER A 181 5.39 63.25 7.93
C SER A 181 5.59 64.65 7.34
N GLN A 182 6.10 64.72 6.10
CA GLN A 182 6.35 65.98 5.37
C GLN A 182 5.19 66.43 4.51
N VAL A 183 4.10 65.67 4.45
CA VAL A 183 2.93 65.98 3.63
C VAL A 183 2.02 66.90 4.39
N ALA A 184 1.58 67.98 3.71
CA ALA A 184 0.66 68.97 4.30
C ALA A 184 -0.69 68.35 4.69
N ASP A 185 -1.28 68.74 5.81
CA ASP A 185 -2.49 68.19 6.37
C ASP A 185 -3.69 68.16 5.39
N VAL A 186 -3.85 69.19 4.54
CA VAL A 186 -4.86 69.18 3.48
C VAL A 186 -4.64 68.04 2.46
N GLN A 187 -3.38 67.69 2.19
CA GLN A 187 -3.07 66.59 1.27
C GLN A 187 -3.30 65.25 1.93
N LYS A 188 -3.04 65.12 3.25
CA LYS A 188 -3.35 63.89 4.01
C LYS A 188 -4.86 63.63 4.05
N GLU A 189 -5.66 64.68 4.21
CA GLU A 189 -7.13 64.59 4.10
C GLU A 189 -7.58 64.09 2.71
N ALA A 190 -6.97 64.61 1.64
CA ALA A 190 -7.25 64.14 0.28
C ALA A 190 -6.87 62.68 0.07
N ILE A 191 -5.81 62.16 0.73
CA ILE A 191 -5.43 60.75 0.74
C ILE A 191 -6.51 59.91 1.45
N GLY A 192 -6.99 60.37 2.61
CA GLY A 192 -8.06 59.70 3.36
C GLY A 192 -9.33 59.53 2.52
N GLN A 193 -9.78 60.65 1.87
CA GLN A 193 -10.95 60.62 1.00
C GLN A 193 -10.77 59.66 -0.21
N ARG A 194 -9.57 59.53 -0.78
CA ARG A 194 -9.29 58.61 -1.87
C ARG A 194 -9.30 57.15 -1.40
N LEU A 195 -8.75 56.85 -0.24
CA LEU A 195 -8.79 55.53 0.37
C LEU A 195 -10.24 55.07 0.62
N GLU A 196 -11.06 55.97 1.16
CA GLU A 196 -12.47 55.70 1.43
C GLU A 196 -13.27 55.46 0.15
N ARG A 197 -13.13 56.32 -0.87
CA ARG A 197 -13.78 56.16 -2.18
C ARG A 197 -13.36 54.88 -2.93
N SER A 198 -12.17 54.39 -2.71
CA SER A 198 -11.66 53.20 -3.34
C SER A 198 -12.11 51.89 -2.67
N ASN A 199 -12.78 52.01 -1.50
CA ASN A 199 -13.21 50.84 -0.68
C ASN A 199 -12.08 49.83 -0.43
N VAL A 200 -10.84 50.31 -0.28
CA VAL A 200 -9.65 49.45 -0.16
C VAL A 200 -9.76 48.53 1.04
N ILE A 201 -10.20 49.04 2.21
CA ILE A 201 -10.30 48.24 3.45
C ILE A 201 -11.30 47.09 3.27
N THR A 202 -12.48 47.38 2.69
CA THR A 202 -13.48 46.33 2.41
C THR A 202 -12.93 45.24 1.48
N ARG A 203 -12.18 45.65 0.44
CA ARG A 203 -11.57 44.67 -0.48
C ARG A 203 -10.46 43.83 0.18
N VAL A 204 -9.67 44.41 1.07
CA VAL A 204 -8.68 43.69 1.88
C VAL A 204 -9.37 42.68 2.78
N TYR A 205 -10.49 43.06 3.42
CA TYR A 205 -11.33 42.16 4.20
C TYR A 205 -11.87 40.99 3.35
N GLU A 206 -12.43 41.29 2.17
CA GLU A 206 -12.96 40.26 1.25
C GLU A 206 -11.90 39.24 0.87
N ILE A 207 -10.65 39.68 0.61
CA ILE A 207 -9.56 38.74 0.31
C ILE A 207 -9.23 37.84 1.52
N ALA A 208 -9.12 38.43 2.71
CA ALA A 208 -8.86 37.65 3.91
C ALA A 208 -9.97 36.60 4.17
N ALA A 209 -11.24 37.03 4.05
CA ALA A 209 -12.40 36.17 4.19
C ALA A 209 -12.49 35.09 3.10
N ASP A 210 -12.13 35.38 1.86
CA ASP A 210 -12.10 34.42 0.76
C ASP A 210 -11.00 33.34 1.01
N ASN A 211 -9.84 33.73 1.54
CA ASN A 211 -8.80 32.80 1.94
C ASN A 211 -9.24 31.88 3.08
N VAL A 212 -9.97 32.41 4.07
CA VAL A 212 -10.56 31.58 5.17
C VAL A 212 -11.52 30.55 4.58
N LYS A 213 -12.45 30.95 3.71
CA LYS A 213 -13.38 30.03 3.04
C LYS A 213 -12.66 28.99 2.18
N PHE A 214 -11.59 29.41 1.50
CA PHE A 214 -10.79 28.50 0.69
C PHE A 214 -10.14 27.39 1.54
N LEU A 215 -9.58 27.72 2.71
CA LEU A 215 -9.01 26.75 3.63
C LEU A 215 -10.06 25.77 4.17
N ASP A 216 -11.30 26.25 4.42
CA ASP A 216 -12.41 25.38 4.86
C ASP A 216 -12.88 24.40 3.77
N ALA A 217 -12.87 24.85 2.52
CA ALA A 217 -13.41 24.09 1.39
C ALA A 217 -12.39 23.13 0.74
N THR A 218 -11.09 23.28 1.03
CA THR A 218 -10.03 22.63 0.26
C THR A 218 -9.18 21.72 1.14
N GLN A 219 -9.03 20.45 0.74
CA GLN A 219 -8.04 19.55 1.34
C GLN A 219 -6.67 19.83 0.71
N LEU A 220 -5.83 20.51 1.46
CA LEU A 220 -4.48 20.89 1.03
C LEU A 220 -3.48 19.78 1.29
N GLN A 221 -2.43 19.74 0.47
CA GLN A 221 -1.26 18.87 0.67
C GLN A 221 -0.11 19.67 1.29
N GLY A 222 0.87 18.98 1.86
CA GLY A 222 1.99 19.63 2.56
C GLY A 222 2.68 20.75 1.79
N ARG A 223 2.89 20.56 0.48
CA ARG A 223 3.51 21.58 -0.40
C ARG A 223 2.66 22.85 -0.57
N ASP A 224 1.34 22.70 -0.53
CA ASP A 224 0.44 23.84 -0.72
C ASP A 224 0.52 24.80 0.48
N TYR A 225 0.73 24.24 1.68
CA TYR A 225 0.85 25.03 2.90
C TYR A 225 2.08 25.94 2.92
N GLY A 226 3.23 25.52 2.40
CA GLY A 226 4.43 26.35 2.31
C GLY A 226 4.17 27.65 1.54
N ASN A 227 3.53 27.54 0.39
CA ASN A 227 3.16 28.68 -0.44
C ASN A 227 2.10 29.59 0.21
N LEU A 228 1.10 29.00 0.89
CA LEU A 228 0.04 29.77 1.54
C LEU A 228 0.54 30.52 2.79
N ILE A 229 1.48 29.95 3.53
CA ILE A 229 2.14 30.62 4.65
C ILE A 229 2.89 31.86 4.15
N GLU A 230 3.67 31.73 3.09
CA GLU A 230 4.39 32.83 2.49
C GLU A 230 3.45 33.93 1.96
N GLN A 231 2.35 33.54 1.32
CA GLN A 231 1.32 34.45 0.85
C GLN A 231 0.67 35.20 2.02
N TYR A 232 0.34 34.51 3.10
CA TYR A 232 -0.21 35.11 4.31
C TYR A 232 0.77 36.13 4.92
N GLU A 233 2.03 35.77 5.09
CA GLU A 233 3.06 36.66 5.66
C GLU A 233 3.24 37.94 4.82
N ALA A 234 3.31 37.79 3.49
CA ALA A 234 3.42 38.91 2.57
C ALA A 234 2.18 39.80 2.63
N PHE A 235 0.98 39.23 2.67
CA PHE A 235 -0.28 39.97 2.76
C PHE A 235 -0.40 40.70 4.09
N ASN A 236 -0.15 40.03 5.22
CA ASN A 236 -0.19 40.63 6.55
C ASN A 236 0.82 41.77 6.70
N GLY A 237 2.05 41.63 6.18
CA GLY A 237 3.05 42.69 6.17
C GLY A 237 2.60 43.90 5.41
N ARG A 238 1.97 43.75 4.24
CA ARG A 238 1.42 44.84 3.45
C ARG A 238 0.24 45.52 4.15
N TRP A 239 -0.65 44.74 4.77
CA TRP A 239 -1.77 45.29 5.57
C TRP A 239 -1.26 46.10 6.75
N ALA A 240 -0.27 45.62 7.49
CA ALA A 240 0.35 46.38 8.59
C ALA A 240 0.92 47.71 8.10
N GLY A 241 1.61 47.74 6.97
CA GLY A 241 2.11 48.95 6.33
C GLY A 241 1.00 49.90 5.92
N LEU A 242 -0.11 49.39 5.36
CA LEU A 242 -1.28 50.25 5.02
C LEU A 242 -1.93 50.81 6.27
N LYS A 243 -2.13 50.02 7.32
CA LYS A 243 -2.71 50.44 8.60
C LYS A 243 -1.88 51.56 9.25
N GLN A 244 -0.55 51.44 9.21
CA GLN A 244 0.33 52.50 9.70
C GLN A 244 0.12 53.79 8.92
N LYS A 245 0.11 53.74 7.59
CA LYS A 245 -0.14 54.92 6.73
C LYS A 245 -1.50 55.57 7.00
N MET A 246 -2.54 54.75 7.23
CA MET A 246 -3.89 55.26 7.57
C MET A 246 -3.87 55.97 8.94
N THR A 247 -3.15 55.41 9.93
CA THR A 247 -2.98 56.03 11.24
C THR A 247 -2.27 57.37 11.13
N ASP A 248 -1.22 57.46 10.33
CA ASP A 248 -0.48 58.71 10.08
C ASP A 248 -1.34 59.78 9.42
N VAL A 249 -2.21 59.37 8.47
CA VAL A 249 -3.19 60.30 7.83
C VAL A 249 -4.26 60.75 8.81
N ALA A 250 -4.79 59.86 9.65
CA ALA A 250 -5.82 60.17 10.65
C ALA A 250 -5.30 61.13 11.74
N ALA A 251 -4.08 60.89 12.21
CA ALA A 251 -3.44 61.76 13.22
C ALA A 251 -3.27 63.18 12.72
N ALA A 252 -2.97 63.37 11.43
CA ALA A 252 -2.85 64.69 10.83
C ALA A 252 -4.19 65.42 10.68
N GLY A 253 -5.28 64.68 10.37
CA GLY A 253 -6.63 65.26 10.30
C GLY A 253 -7.16 65.77 11.65
N ALA A 254 -6.69 65.16 12.74
CA ALA A 254 -7.07 65.57 14.11
C ALA A 254 -6.34 66.86 14.57
N SER A 255 -5.23 67.23 13.95
CA SER A 255 -4.40 68.37 14.34
C SER A 255 -4.81 69.71 13.68
N ILE A 256 -5.84 69.74 12.82
CA ILE A 256 -6.32 70.94 12.20
C ILE A 256 -7.16 71.71 13.21
N PRO A 257 -6.73 72.92 13.67
CA PRO A 257 -7.50 73.69 14.63
C PRO A 257 -8.82 74.17 14.02
N ALA A 258 -9.91 74.06 14.76
CA ALA A 258 -11.25 74.46 14.37
C ALA A 258 -11.34 75.99 14.06
N GLU A 259 -10.35 76.77 14.43
CA GLU A 259 -10.28 78.25 14.30
C GLU A 259 -9.99 78.71 12.89
N SER A 260 -9.44 77.93 12.01
CA SER A 260 -9.10 78.29 10.62
C SER A 260 -10.33 78.27 9.68
N ALA A 261 -11.51 77.82 10.16
CA ALA A 261 -12.70 77.64 9.35
C ALA A 261 -13.66 78.82 9.31
N GLU A 262 -13.37 79.92 10.01
CA GLU A 262 -14.33 81.01 10.19
C GLU A 262 -14.24 82.19 9.18
N LYS A 263 -13.26 82.25 8.29
CA LYS A 263 -13.14 83.30 7.30
C LYS A 263 -13.09 82.76 5.87
N GLY A 264 -14.25 82.44 5.32
CA GLY A 264 -14.33 82.13 3.89
C GLY A 264 -15.72 81.66 3.44
N THR A 265 -16.36 82.49 2.62
CA THR A 265 -17.46 82.22 1.70
C THR A 265 -17.89 80.78 1.37
N SER A 266 -19.20 80.63 1.12
CA SER A 266 -19.94 79.46 0.51
C SER A 266 -19.24 78.12 0.31
N LYS A 267 -17.96 78.04 0.00
CA LYS A 267 -17.12 76.82 0.00
C LYS A 267 -16.94 76.23 1.39
N ALA A 268 -16.98 77.03 2.47
CA ALA A 268 -16.86 76.61 3.85
C ALA A 268 -18.06 75.72 4.34
N ALA A 269 -19.23 75.91 3.74
CA ALA A 269 -20.40 75.05 4.09
C ALA A 269 -20.32 73.66 3.50
N VAL A 270 -19.67 73.47 2.34
CA VAL A 270 -19.41 72.16 1.75
C VAL A 270 -18.30 71.48 2.52
N VAL A 271 -17.29 72.27 2.95
CA VAL A 271 -16.19 71.74 3.81
C VAL A 271 -16.74 71.35 5.20
N ARG A 272 -17.67 72.14 5.82
CA ARG A 272 -18.31 71.77 7.10
C ARG A 272 -19.14 70.51 7.03
N ARG A 273 -19.78 70.17 5.92
CA ARG A 273 -20.48 68.91 5.74
C ARG A 273 -19.51 67.75 5.60
N GLY A 274 -18.43 67.93 4.86
CA GLY A 274 -17.34 66.93 4.74
C GLY A 274 -16.62 66.69 6.07
N VAL A 275 -16.36 67.74 6.88
CA VAL A 275 -15.68 67.68 8.18
C VAL A 275 -16.58 66.94 9.23
N LYS A 276 -17.91 67.15 9.17
CA LYS A 276 -18.84 66.45 10.05
C LYS A 276 -18.97 64.93 9.69
N GLU A 277 -19.00 64.60 8.40
CA GLU A 277 -18.96 63.24 7.89
C GLU A 277 -17.60 62.57 8.18
N LEU A 278 -16.49 63.33 8.12
CA LEU A 278 -15.14 62.84 8.48
C LEU A 278 -14.93 62.67 10.00
N ARG A 279 -15.70 63.36 10.86
CA ARG A 279 -15.64 63.15 12.31
C ARG A 279 -16.30 61.82 12.74
N ASP A 280 -17.24 61.32 11.93
CA ASP A 280 -17.86 60.01 12.11
C ASP A 280 -17.14 58.91 11.29
N ALA A 281 -16.33 59.30 10.26
CA ALA A 281 -15.57 58.39 9.39
C ALA A 281 -14.41 57.63 10.07
N PRO A 282 -13.61 58.22 11.01
CA PRO A 282 -12.54 57.51 11.66
C PRO A 282 -13.02 56.33 12.51
N GLU A 283 -14.21 56.41 13.10
CA GLU A 283 -14.78 55.29 13.82
C GLU A 283 -15.15 54.15 12.86
N THR A 284 -15.68 54.47 11.69
CA THR A 284 -16.02 53.45 10.68
C THR A 284 -14.77 52.80 10.05
N ALA A 285 -13.74 53.61 9.74
CA ALA A 285 -12.48 53.11 9.21
C ALA A 285 -11.72 52.26 10.24
N ALA A 286 -11.68 52.65 11.50
CA ALA A 286 -11.09 51.88 12.58
C ALA A 286 -11.85 50.56 12.83
N ALA A 287 -13.18 50.60 12.80
CA ALA A 287 -14.00 49.38 12.92
C ALA A 287 -13.78 48.43 11.73
N GLN A 288 -13.70 48.97 10.50
CA GLN A 288 -13.39 48.15 9.33
C GLN A 288 -11.99 47.53 9.40
N ALA A 289 -10.99 48.29 9.87
CA ALA A 289 -9.64 47.80 10.08
C ALA A 289 -9.62 46.66 11.12
N ALA A 290 -10.41 46.80 12.20
CA ALA A 290 -10.56 45.74 13.20
C ALA A 290 -11.18 44.45 12.62
N HIS A 291 -12.13 44.57 11.68
CA HIS A 291 -12.69 43.43 10.97
C HIS A 291 -11.63 42.72 10.09
N VAL A 292 -10.77 43.48 9.41
CA VAL A 292 -9.65 42.91 8.64
C VAL A 292 -8.67 42.21 9.57
N ASP A 293 -8.29 42.82 10.68
CA ASP A 293 -7.40 42.19 11.68
C ASP A 293 -8.01 40.89 12.19
N SER A 294 -9.31 40.84 12.49
CA SER A 294 -10.01 39.61 12.91
C SER A 294 -9.99 38.54 11.83
N ALA A 295 -10.24 38.90 10.58
CA ALA A 295 -10.21 37.96 9.46
C ALA A 295 -8.80 37.38 9.21
N LEU A 296 -7.77 38.19 9.40
CA LEU A 296 -6.37 37.78 9.30
C LEU A 296 -5.98 36.81 10.43
N VAL A 297 -6.43 37.07 11.65
CA VAL A 297 -6.22 36.15 12.79
C VAL A 297 -6.90 34.80 12.51
N GLU A 298 -8.13 34.83 12.01
CA GLU A 298 -8.85 33.59 11.63
C GLU A 298 -8.15 32.87 10.49
N TRP A 299 -7.73 33.57 9.44
CA TRP A 299 -6.98 32.97 8.35
C TRP A 299 -5.71 32.30 8.84
N HIS A 300 -4.92 33.00 9.67
CA HIS A 300 -3.71 32.44 10.27
C HIS A 300 -4.00 31.21 11.12
N ALA A 301 -4.99 31.29 12.01
CA ALA A 301 -5.34 30.17 12.88
C ALA A 301 -5.75 28.91 12.10
N LYS A 302 -6.59 29.07 11.05
CA LYS A 302 -6.99 27.97 10.17
C LYS A 302 -5.83 27.39 9.38
N LEU A 303 -4.94 28.25 8.87
CA LEU A 303 -3.76 27.84 8.13
C LEU A 303 -2.83 26.99 9.00
N ILE A 304 -2.55 27.41 10.24
CA ILE A 304 -1.72 26.69 11.20
C ILE A 304 -2.39 25.38 11.64
N ALA A 305 -3.67 25.42 12.00
CA ALA A 305 -4.41 24.22 12.40
C ALA A 305 -4.49 23.20 11.26
N GLY A 306 -4.74 23.64 10.04
CA GLY A 306 -4.76 22.82 8.85
C GLY A 306 -3.40 22.18 8.55
N PHE A 307 -2.32 22.93 8.69
CA PHE A 307 -0.95 22.46 8.53
C PHE A 307 -0.62 21.32 9.50
N TRP A 308 -0.76 21.56 10.80
CA TRP A 308 -0.43 20.54 11.80
C TRP A 308 -1.38 19.34 11.76
N GLY A 309 -2.68 19.56 11.53
CA GLY A 309 -3.66 18.49 11.35
C GLY A 309 -3.39 17.62 10.13
N GLY A 310 -3.00 18.24 9.01
CA GLY A 310 -2.58 17.55 7.78
C GLY A 310 -1.32 16.72 8.01
N LEU A 311 -0.32 17.28 8.66
CA LEU A 311 0.91 16.59 9.00
C LEU A 311 0.67 15.40 9.93
N GLN A 312 -0.18 15.55 10.96
CA GLN A 312 -0.55 14.47 11.88
C GLN A 312 -1.27 13.33 11.15
N LYS A 313 -2.09 13.66 10.15
CA LYS A 313 -2.76 12.68 9.30
C LYS A 313 -1.77 11.83 8.49
N GLU A 314 -0.64 12.39 8.03
CA GLU A 314 0.41 11.63 7.34
C GLU A 314 1.00 10.53 8.23
N PHE A 315 1.27 10.81 9.51
CA PHE A 315 1.74 9.82 10.48
C PHE A 315 0.70 8.71 10.68
N SER A 316 -0.56 9.09 10.88
CA SER A 316 -1.65 8.13 11.06
C SER A 316 -1.84 7.22 9.84
N GLN A 317 -1.75 7.77 8.63
CA GLN A 317 -1.84 7.01 7.36
C GLN A 317 -0.64 6.08 7.13
N ALA A 318 0.51 6.41 7.69
CA ALA A 318 1.68 5.54 7.69
C ALA A 318 1.62 4.44 8.77
N GLY A 319 0.57 4.44 9.62
CA GLY A 319 0.45 3.50 10.74
C GLY A 319 1.40 3.80 11.89
N ILE A 320 1.97 5.02 11.95
CA ILE A 320 2.94 5.44 12.96
C ILE A 320 2.21 6.30 13.99
N SER A 321 2.24 5.84 15.25
CA SER A 321 1.59 6.52 16.36
C SER A 321 2.58 7.43 17.06
N VAL A 322 2.48 8.75 16.80
CA VAL A 322 3.24 9.79 17.51
C VAL A 322 2.35 10.52 18.51
N ALA A 323 2.95 11.15 19.51
CA ALA A 323 2.21 12.02 20.42
C ALA A 323 1.53 13.16 19.62
N PRO A 324 0.31 13.60 19.99
CA PRO A 324 -0.37 14.70 19.31
C PRO A 324 0.44 15.98 19.37
N PHE A 325 0.48 16.73 18.26
CA PHE A 325 1.18 18.00 18.16
C PHE A 325 0.32 19.04 17.43
N SER A 326 0.48 20.31 17.80
CA SER A 326 -0.24 21.45 17.24
C SER A 326 0.66 22.66 16.93
N ASP A 327 1.95 22.52 17.22
CA ASP A 327 2.97 23.57 17.02
C ASP A 327 4.36 22.93 16.81
N GLY A 328 5.34 23.76 16.44
CA GLY A 328 6.71 23.32 16.17
C GLY A 328 7.38 22.64 17.36
N PRO A 329 7.35 23.22 18.57
CA PRO A 329 7.92 22.59 19.76
C PRO A 329 7.32 21.22 20.09
N SER A 330 6.00 21.08 20.07
CA SER A 330 5.33 19.80 20.33
C SER A 330 5.62 18.76 19.25
N PHE A 331 5.70 19.18 17.98
CA PHE A 331 6.12 18.33 16.87
C PHE A 331 7.55 17.83 17.07
N SER A 332 8.50 18.74 17.36
CA SER A 332 9.89 18.38 17.61
C SER A 332 10.02 17.38 18.77
N ALA A 333 9.31 17.62 19.86
CA ALA A 333 9.29 16.71 21.01
C ALA A 333 8.73 15.32 20.65
N SER A 334 7.64 15.27 19.88
CA SER A 334 7.01 14.02 19.42
C SER A 334 7.93 13.20 18.53
N ILE A 335 8.63 13.84 17.59
CA ILE A 335 9.59 13.15 16.72
C ILE A 335 10.79 12.64 17.51
N ARG A 336 11.36 13.42 18.43
CA ARG A 336 12.47 12.99 19.30
C ARG A 336 12.07 11.80 20.17
N GLN A 337 10.85 11.79 20.69
CA GLN A 337 10.31 10.68 21.48
C GLN A 337 10.16 9.42 20.62
N GLU A 338 9.64 9.54 19.41
CA GLU A 338 9.46 8.40 18.48
C GLU A 338 10.81 7.80 18.08
N VAL A 339 11.79 8.64 17.72
CA VAL A 339 13.16 8.20 17.41
C VAL A 339 13.78 7.47 18.59
N ALA A 340 13.64 7.98 19.81
CA ALA A 340 14.14 7.33 21.02
C ALA A 340 13.44 5.98 21.29
N SER A 341 12.12 5.90 21.03
CA SER A 341 11.33 4.67 21.15
C SER A 341 11.80 3.61 20.16
N LEU A 342 11.98 3.97 18.89
CA LEU A 342 12.48 3.08 17.84
C LEU A 342 13.89 2.57 18.16
N ALA A 343 14.78 3.44 18.60
CA ALA A 343 16.13 3.07 19.01
C ALA A 343 16.14 2.10 20.22
N ALA A 344 15.24 2.29 21.19
CA ALA A 344 15.14 1.44 22.39
C ALA A 344 14.49 0.08 22.09
N SER A 345 13.48 0.03 21.24
CA SER A 345 12.69 -1.18 20.95
C SER A 345 13.38 -2.15 19.98
N LYS A 346 14.47 -1.73 19.32
CA LYS A 346 15.15 -2.47 18.23
C LYS A 346 14.19 -2.85 17.08
N GLN A 347 13.12 -2.09 16.91
CA GLN A 347 12.23 -2.26 15.77
C GLN A 347 12.91 -1.73 14.50
N ASP A 348 12.50 -2.28 13.34
CA ASP A 348 12.99 -1.79 12.05
C ASP A 348 12.55 -0.32 11.84
N PRO A 349 13.49 0.63 11.78
CA PRO A 349 13.16 2.04 11.58
C PRO A 349 12.86 2.41 10.11
N GLN A 350 13.07 1.50 9.16
CA GLN A 350 12.91 1.75 7.73
C GLN A 350 11.51 2.32 7.35
N PRO A 351 10.39 1.80 7.89
CA PRO A 351 9.07 2.36 7.60
C PRO A 351 8.95 3.84 8.02
N PHE A 352 9.52 4.20 9.19
CA PHE A 352 9.53 5.57 9.67
C PHE A 352 10.46 6.46 8.84
N VAL A 353 11.70 6.03 8.61
CA VAL A 353 12.74 6.85 7.97
C VAL A 353 12.49 6.98 6.47
N ASP A 354 12.32 5.86 5.74
CA ASP A 354 12.27 5.90 4.28
C ASP A 354 10.85 6.15 3.76
N ALA A 355 9.85 5.42 4.25
CA ALA A 355 8.48 5.53 3.72
C ALA A 355 7.75 6.78 4.21
N LEU A 356 7.94 7.20 5.47
CA LEU A 356 7.30 8.38 6.00
C LEU A 356 8.19 9.62 5.88
N TRP A 357 9.36 9.63 6.57
CA TRP A 357 10.16 10.86 6.67
C TRP A 357 10.67 11.32 5.32
N LYS A 358 11.46 10.53 4.60
CA LYS A 358 12.06 10.94 3.32
C LYS A 358 11.03 11.08 2.19
N GLN A 359 10.11 10.10 2.05
CA GLN A 359 9.20 10.08 0.90
C GLN A 359 7.99 11.00 1.05
N ARG A 360 7.57 11.35 2.26
CA ARG A 360 6.41 12.20 2.52
C ARG A 360 6.79 13.49 3.21
N ILE A 361 7.40 13.43 4.40
CA ILE A 361 7.66 14.63 5.21
C ILE A 361 8.70 15.53 4.54
N ASP A 362 9.88 15.02 4.23
CA ASP A 362 10.95 15.82 3.60
C ASP A 362 10.53 16.29 2.19
N ARG A 363 9.86 15.45 1.43
CA ARG A 363 9.44 15.81 0.07
C ARG A 363 8.31 16.84 0.01
N ASP A 364 7.28 16.69 0.85
CA ASP A 364 6.02 17.43 0.70
C ASP A 364 5.80 18.49 1.79
N TRP A 365 6.43 18.37 2.98
CA TRP A 365 6.21 19.26 4.12
C TRP A 365 7.44 20.09 4.52
N ARG A 366 8.63 19.77 4.01
CA ARG A 366 9.90 20.44 4.32
C ARG A 366 9.81 21.96 4.20
N GLU A 367 9.23 22.44 3.08
CA GLU A 367 9.14 23.88 2.81
C GLU A 367 8.31 24.61 3.87
N GLY A 368 7.15 24.04 4.24
CA GLY A 368 6.32 24.59 5.31
C GLY A 368 6.99 24.50 6.67
N LEU A 369 7.54 23.33 7.04
CA LEU A 369 8.24 23.12 8.32
C LEU A 369 9.45 24.03 8.49
N SER A 370 10.15 24.36 7.41
CA SER A 370 11.33 25.23 7.44
C SER A 370 11.02 26.72 7.63
N LYS A 371 9.74 27.15 7.61
CA LYS A 371 9.34 28.52 7.89
C LYS A 371 9.47 28.81 9.39
N ASP A 372 9.92 30.01 9.73
CA ASP A 372 10.13 30.41 11.14
C ASP A 372 8.82 30.42 11.95
N ALA A 373 7.68 30.67 11.29
CA ALA A 373 6.36 30.59 11.91
C ALA A 373 5.95 29.16 12.33
N MET A 374 6.61 28.11 11.79
CA MET A 374 6.31 26.71 12.06
C MET A 374 7.37 26.06 12.97
N LEU A 375 8.47 25.61 12.38
CA LEU A 375 9.57 24.96 13.12
C LEU A 375 10.90 25.72 12.96
N GLY A 376 11.10 26.35 11.80
CA GLY A 376 12.33 27.01 11.42
C GLY A 376 13.37 26.07 10.81
N ARG A 377 14.25 26.64 9.99
CA ARG A 377 15.25 25.86 9.23
C ARG A 377 16.24 25.11 10.12
N ALA A 378 16.68 25.73 11.22
CA ALA A 378 17.68 25.14 12.08
C ALA A 378 17.14 23.90 12.83
N GLU A 379 15.92 24.02 13.38
CA GLU A 379 15.28 22.93 14.11
C GLU A 379 14.87 21.78 13.16
N TYR A 380 14.35 22.12 11.96
CA TYR A 380 14.08 21.10 10.95
C TYR A 380 15.34 20.33 10.57
N ALA A 381 16.45 21.01 10.30
CA ALA A 381 17.72 20.37 9.97
C ALA A 381 18.24 19.47 11.11
N ALA A 382 18.02 19.87 12.37
CA ALA A 382 18.37 19.08 13.53
C ALA A 382 17.54 17.77 13.62
N LEU A 383 16.23 17.84 13.35
CA LEU A 383 15.36 16.67 13.30
C LEU A 383 15.69 15.75 12.12
N ASP A 384 15.94 16.31 10.95
CA ASP A 384 16.30 15.55 9.75
C ASP A 384 17.62 14.78 9.95
N LYS A 385 18.59 15.41 10.59
CA LYS A 385 19.84 14.76 11.01
C LYS A 385 19.58 13.63 12.00
N LEU A 386 18.77 13.86 13.02
CA LEU A 386 18.43 12.86 14.04
C LEU A 386 17.76 11.61 13.41
N VAL A 387 16.80 11.83 12.50
CA VAL A 387 16.11 10.75 11.79
C VAL A 387 17.05 10.00 10.81
N SER A 388 17.98 10.73 10.16
CA SER A 388 18.94 10.11 9.25
C SER A 388 20.01 9.30 9.97
N GLU A 389 20.38 9.66 11.19
CA GLU A 389 21.27 8.87 12.04
C GLU A 389 20.66 7.53 12.41
N LEU A 390 19.36 7.47 12.72
CA LEU A 390 18.64 6.23 12.98
C LEU A 390 18.70 5.24 11.79
N SER A 391 18.73 5.73 10.55
CA SER A 391 18.89 4.91 9.35
C SER A 391 20.31 4.37 9.17
N ARG A 392 21.32 5.08 9.60
CA ARG A 392 22.73 4.65 9.44
C ARG A 392 23.08 3.47 10.34
N ASP A 393 22.63 3.50 11.58
CA ASP A 393 22.93 2.43 12.54
C ASP A 393 22.36 1.06 12.13
N THR A 394 21.25 1.05 11.36
CA THR A 394 20.66 -0.20 10.86
C THR A 394 21.32 -0.69 9.56
N ILE A 395 21.81 0.19 8.70
CA ILE A 395 22.48 -0.19 7.45
C ILE A 395 23.80 -0.89 7.75
N ASP A 396 24.57 -0.42 8.74
CA ASP A 396 25.86 -1.00 9.04
C ASP A 396 25.76 -2.44 9.56
N THR A 397 24.76 -2.77 10.38
CA THR A 397 24.58 -4.14 10.89
C THR A 397 24.05 -5.12 9.83
N THR A 398 23.12 -4.73 8.98
CA THR A 398 22.61 -5.56 7.88
C THR A 398 23.62 -5.68 6.75
N PHE A 399 24.35 -4.64 6.43
CA PHE A 399 25.40 -4.66 5.42
C PHE A 399 26.59 -5.51 5.83
N VAL A 400 27.00 -5.42 7.11
CA VAL A 400 28.05 -6.28 7.70
C VAL A 400 27.59 -7.74 7.72
N ALA A 401 26.34 -8.05 8.09
CA ALA A 401 25.80 -9.40 8.06
C ALA A 401 25.72 -9.96 6.63
N TYR A 402 25.37 -9.15 5.65
CA TYR A 402 25.33 -9.53 4.24
C TYR A 402 26.71 -9.81 3.66
N ILE A 403 27.70 -8.95 3.93
CA ILE A 403 29.10 -9.16 3.54
C ILE A 403 29.66 -10.39 4.25
N ALA A 404 29.41 -10.59 5.52
CA ALA A 404 29.82 -11.78 6.26
C ALA A 404 29.21 -13.05 5.64
N GLY A 405 27.95 -13.03 5.27
CA GLY A 405 27.27 -14.13 4.54
C GLY A 405 27.92 -14.46 3.21
N ILE A 406 28.23 -13.44 2.40
CA ILE A 406 28.94 -13.61 1.11
C ILE A 406 30.35 -14.20 1.32
N LEU A 407 31.09 -13.73 2.30
CA LEU A 407 32.43 -14.24 2.61
C LEU A 407 32.40 -15.70 3.07
N VAL A 408 31.38 -16.10 3.84
CA VAL A 408 31.16 -17.50 4.22
C VAL A 408 30.89 -18.38 2.98
N ILE A 409 30.03 -17.92 2.08
CA ILE A 409 29.72 -18.63 0.83
C ILE A 409 30.95 -18.77 -0.06
N ILE A 410 31.70 -17.70 -0.22
CA ILE A 410 32.98 -17.74 -0.98
C ILE A 410 33.97 -18.69 -0.30
N GLY A 411 34.09 -18.66 1.01
CA GLY A 411 34.94 -19.56 1.77
C GLY A 411 34.56 -21.04 1.61
N VAL A 412 33.28 -21.34 1.61
CA VAL A 412 32.75 -22.71 1.38
C VAL A 412 33.05 -23.16 -0.07
N ILE A 413 32.80 -22.31 -1.05
CA ILE A 413 33.11 -22.63 -2.46
C ILE A 413 34.61 -22.85 -2.63
N TRP A 414 35.43 -21.96 -2.05
CA TRP A 414 36.89 -22.08 -2.10
C TRP A 414 37.38 -23.38 -1.43
N PHE A 415 36.82 -23.75 -0.27
CA PHE A 415 37.14 -24.99 0.43
C PHE A 415 36.82 -26.23 -0.43
N PHE A 416 35.67 -26.28 -1.09
CA PHE A 416 35.30 -27.38 -1.96
C PHE A 416 36.16 -27.45 -3.22
N VAL A 417 36.47 -26.33 -3.87
CA VAL A 417 37.30 -26.28 -5.07
C VAL A 417 38.73 -26.70 -4.79
N PHE A 418 39.31 -26.32 -3.64
CA PHE A 418 40.68 -26.71 -3.32
C PHE A 418 40.79 -28.12 -2.71
N ARG A 419 39.77 -28.62 -2.03
CA ARG A 419 39.76 -29.96 -1.51
C ARG A 419 39.68 -31.02 -2.64
N THR A 420 39.07 -30.71 -3.75
CA THR A 420 38.99 -31.60 -4.92
C THR A 420 40.28 -31.64 -5.73
N LYS A 421 41.20 -30.66 -5.56
CA LYS A 421 42.47 -30.62 -6.31
C LYS A 421 43.63 -31.37 -5.64
N LYS A 422 43.52 -31.89 -4.41
CA LYS A 422 44.56 -32.67 -3.76
C LYS A 422 44.23 -34.16 -3.79
N ARG A 423 44.26 -34.81 -4.98
CA ARG A 423 44.67 -36.22 -5.09
C ARG A 423 46.11 -36.23 -5.59
N PRO A 424 47.09 -36.59 -4.76
CA PRO A 424 48.42 -36.86 -5.29
C PRO A 424 48.36 -38.16 -6.11
N ASP A 425 48.96 -38.12 -7.32
CA ASP A 425 49.21 -39.30 -8.12
C ASP A 425 49.95 -40.36 -7.29
N GLN A 426 49.28 -41.50 -7.08
CA GLN A 426 49.98 -42.65 -6.54
C GLN A 426 50.96 -43.15 -7.60
N PRO A 427 52.25 -43.37 -7.27
CA PRO A 427 53.17 -43.98 -8.22
C PRO A 427 52.75 -45.44 -8.49
N VAL A 428 52.62 -45.79 -9.76
CA VAL A 428 52.42 -47.12 -10.27
C VAL A 428 53.65 -47.96 -9.89
N PRO A 429 53.50 -49.11 -9.19
CA PRO A 429 54.65 -50.01 -8.94
C PRO A 429 55.09 -50.60 -10.28
N ALA A 430 56.39 -50.43 -10.61
CA ALA A 430 57.04 -51.09 -11.70
C ALA A 430 57.17 -52.61 -11.36
N ALA A 431 56.79 -53.46 -12.32
CA ALA A 431 57.01 -54.93 -12.30
C ALA A 431 58.39 -55.27 -12.77
#